data_531763f71d7f2ee34cd059fab2a98fef
#
_entry.id   531763f71d7f2ee34cd059fab2a98fef
#
_cell.length_a   1.000
_cell.length_b   1.000
_cell.length_c   1.000
_cell.angle_alpha   90.00
_cell.angle_beta   90.00
_cell.angle_gamma   90.00
#
_symmetry.space_group_name_H-M   'P 1'
#
loop_
_entity.id
_entity.type
_entity.pdbx_description
1 polymer ?
#
loop_
_entity_poly.entity_id
_entity_poly.type
_entity_poly.pdbx_seq_one_letter_code
_entity_poly.pdbx_strand_id
1 'polypeptide(L)'
;KIEYMWSADPKYWERVSPILFPFIGKTNNMQYHIDDKCYSMSAHGFARDMEFNLLSQTENEIWFYLESDENTLKNYPFEFRLEIGYKLTGDTLEVLWRVINPADDILPFSIGGHPAFVCPPGNSCKQEECYLKFNKYDNLASTKISENGLTLKEYIPITTENGYINITKELIDLQTVLFENGQCSEISLCTKDKKPYITVSFDAPVVALWTPSDKNAPFFCIEPWYGICDPEGYTGDIKNRPFENLLQP
;
A
#
# COMPACT_ATOMS: atom_id res chain seq x y z
N LYS A 1 11.29 25.82 1.92
CA LYS A 1 10.77 24.68 1.13
C LYS A 1 10.37 23.60 2.13
N ILE A 2 9.15 23.08 2.00
CA ILE A 2 8.66 21.96 2.82
C ILE A 2 8.82 20.69 1.98
N GLU A 3 9.43 19.65 2.56
CA GLU A 3 9.47 18.31 1.97
C GLU A 3 8.27 17.52 2.48
N TYR A 4 7.52 16.94 1.58
CA TYR A 4 6.32 16.18 1.92
C TYR A 4 6.56 14.66 1.92
N MET A 5 7.48 14.17 1.08
CA MET A 5 7.81 12.76 1.03
C MET A 5 8.90 12.40 2.02
N TRP A 6 8.80 11.22 2.60
CA TRP A 6 9.84 10.63 3.43
C TRP A 6 11.15 10.44 2.64
N SER A 7 12.30 10.64 3.27
CA SER A 7 13.61 10.66 2.62
C SER A 7 14.40 9.34 2.70
N ALA A 8 13.77 8.24 3.13
CA ALA A 8 14.41 6.91 3.28
C ALA A 8 15.59 6.88 4.27
N ASP A 9 15.52 7.60 5.40
CA ASP A 9 16.52 7.47 6.46
C ASP A 9 16.49 6.03 7.04
N PRO A 10 17.59 5.24 6.88
CA PRO A 10 17.64 3.84 7.31
C PRO A 10 17.48 3.64 8.83
N LYS A 11 17.66 4.70 9.61
CA LYS A 11 17.36 4.67 11.06
C LYS A 11 15.91 4.29 11.33
N TYR A 12 15.00 4.66 10.45
CA TYR A 12 13.56 4.43 10.59
C TYR A 12 13.07 3.43 9.53
N TRP A 13 13.18 3.77 8.26
CA TRP A 13 12.75 2.95 7.15
C TRP A 13 13.42 3.42 5.84
N GLU A 14 14.14 2.51 5.18
CA GLU A 14 14.99 2.78 4.02
C GLU A 14 14.27 2.87 2.67
N ARG A 15 12.93 2.90 2.67
CA ARG A 15 12.10 3.03 1.45
C ARG A 15 11.30 4.32 1.51
N VAL A 16 10.89 4.84 0.35
CA VAL A 16 10.10 6.09 0.24
C VAL A 16 8.65 5.79 -0.10
N SER A 17 8.42 5.13 -1.22
CA SER A 17 7.10 4.84 -1.78
C SER A 17 7.17 3.60 -2.68
N PRO A 18 7.46 2.43 -2.12
CA PRO A 18 7.58 1.22 -2.93
C PRO A 18 6.26 0.85 -3.60
N ILE A 19 6.35 0.35 -4.84
CA ILE A 19 5.25 -0.34 -5.49
C ILE A 19 5.14 -1.75 -4.93
N LEU A 20 3.93 -2.18 -4.65
CA LEU A 20 3.60 -3.52 -4.16
C LEU A 20 3.06 -4.33 -5.34
N PHE A 21 3.81 -5.33 -5.80
CA PHE A 21 3.44 -6.20 -6.92
C PHE A 21 4.37 -7.44 -6.98
N PRO A 22 3.88 -8.62 -7.32
CA PRO A 22 2.50 -8.99 -7.61
C PRO A 22 1.68 -9.40 -6.37
N PHE A 23 2.20 -9.16 -5.17
CA PHE A 23 1.55 -9.44 -3.90
C PHE A 23 1.54 -8.21 -3.00
N ILE A 24 0.54 -8.12 -2.13
CA ILE A 24 0.44 -7.14 -1.05
C ILE A 24 0.59 -7.85 0.30
N GLY A 25 1.38 -7.26 1.19
CA GLY A 25 1.64 -7.83 2.51
C GLY A 25 2.36 -9.18 2.45
N LYS A 26 2.09 -10.03 3.40
CA LYS A 26 2.65 -11.38 3.49
C LYS A 26 1.64 -12.43 3.03
N THR A 27 2.15 -13.47 2.41
CA THR A 27 1.44 -14.74 2.24
C THR A 27 1.66 -15.63 3.47
N ASN A 28 0.75 -16.57 3.69
CA ASN A 28 0.88 -17.51 4.81
C ASN A 28 2.16 -18.34 4.66
N ASN A 29 3.02 -18.34 5.68
CA ASN A 29 4.36 -18.95 5.66
C ASN A 29 5.28 -18.43 4.53
N MET A 30 5.05 -17.24 3.98
CA MET A 30 5.77 -16.69 2.83
C MET A 30 5.68 -17.59 1.59
N GLN A 31 4.57 -18.31 1.45
CA GLN A 31 4.29 -19.26 0.37
C GLN A 31 2.90 -19.02 -0.20
N TYR A 32 2.70 -19.40 -1.44
CA TYR A 32 1.40 -19.42 -2.11
C TYR A 32 1.31 -20.61 -3.07
N HIS A 33 0.10 -20.94 -3.52
CA HIS A 33 -0.15 -22.12 -4.35
C HIS A 33 -0.74 -21.73 -5.70
N ILE A 34 -0.35 -22.45 -6.71
CA ILE A 34 -0.97 -22.51 -8.03
C ILE A 34 -1.24 -23.98 -8.30
N ASP A 35 -2.51 -24.37 -8.32
CA ASP A 35 -2.91 -25.75 -8.34
C ASP A 35 -2.20 -26.56 -7.22
N ASP A 36 -1.49 -27.63 -7.56
CA ASP A 36 -0.73 -28.48 -6.62
C ASP A 36 0.71 -28.01 -6.36
N LYS A 37 1.13 -26.88 -6.94
CA LYS A 37 2.50 -26.37 -6.80
C LYS A 37 2.57 -25.25 -5.77
N CYS A 38 3.62 -25.30 -4.93
CA CYS A 38 3.92 -24.30 -3.94
C CYS A 38 5.08 -23.43 -4.40
N TYR A 39 4.92 -22.11 -4.24
CA TYR A 39 5.93 -21.10 -4.57
C TYR A 39 6.22 -20.22 -3.36
N SER A 40 7.42 -19.66 -3.29
CA SER A 40 7.78 -18.69 -2.25
C SER A 40 7.62 -17.27 -2.76
N MET A 41 7.14 -16.36 -1.89
CA MET A 41 7.03 -14.96 -2.21
C MET A 41 7.41 -14.09 -1.01
N SER A 42 8.24 -13.07 -1.24
CA SER A 42 8.57 -12.08 -0.23
C SER A 42 7.36 -11.17 0.06
N ALA A 43 7.34 -10.59 1.26
CA ALA A 43 6.31 -9.59 1.60
C ALA A 43 6.27 -8.48 0.55
N HIS A 44 5.08 -8.11 0.09
CA HIS A 44 4.83 -7.13 -0.96
C HIS A 44 5.36 -7.46 -2.35
N GLY A 45 5.67 -8.72 -2.62
CA GLY A 45 6.20 -9.14 -3.91
C GLY A 45 7.64 -8.69 -4.17
N PHE A 46 8.02 -8.60 -5.43
CA PHE A 46 9.40 -8.34 -5.85
C PHE A 46 9.59 -7.03 -6.61
N ALA A 47 8.55 -6.43 -7.18
CA ALA A 47 8.69 -5.26 -8.07
C ALA A 47 9.42 -4.07 -7.41
N ARG A 48 9.24 -3.88 -6.11
CA ARG A 48 9.90 -2.82 -5.33
C ARG A 48 11.42 -2.95 -5.23
N ASP A 49 11.98 -4.11 -5.56
CA ASP A 49 13.41 -4.42 -5.51
C ASP A 49 14.01 -4.59 -6.91
N MET A 50 13.24 -4.28 -7.97
CA MET A 50 13.65 -4.38 -9.37
C MET A 50 13.86 -2.99 -9.99
N GLU A 51 14.74 -2.94 -11.00
CA GLU A 51 14.93 -1.74 -11.81
C GLU A 51 13.87 -1.66 -12.91
N PHE A 52 13.25 -0.49 -13.02
CA PHE A 52 12.28 -0.21 -14.08
C PHE A 52 12.95 0.51 -15.25
N ASN A 53 12.53 0.18 -16.44
CA ASN A 53 12.96 0.87 -17.66
C ASN A 53 12.08 2.11 -17.91
N LEU A 54 12.68 3.17 -18.46
CA LEU A 54 11.93 4.34 -18.89
C LEU A 54 11.09 3.99 -20.11
N LEU A 55 9.78 4.24 -20.04
CA LEU A 55 8.84 4.05 -21.15
C LEU A 55 8.64 5.36 -21.92
N SER A 56 8.33 6.44 -21.23
CA SER A 56 8.13 7.76 -21.83
C SER A 56 8.29 8.89 -20.82
N GLN A 57 8.60 10.09 -21.31
CA GLN A 57 8.73 11.28 -20.48
C GLN A 57 8.27 12.51 -21.27
N THR A 58 7.51 13.37 -20.59
CA THR A 58 7.14 14.72 -21.03
C THR A 58 7.54 15.75 -19.96
N GLU A 59 7.08 16.99 -20.07
CA GLU A 59 7.35 18.03 -19.08
C GLU A 59 6.74 17.73 -17.70
N ASN A 60 5.55 17.12 -17.67
CA ASN A 60 4.77 16.91 -16.47
C ASN A 60 4.32 15.45 -16.24
N GLU A 61 4.79 14.52 -17.07
CA GLU A 61 4.40 13.12 -16.99
C GLU A 61 5.60 12.21 -17.32
N ILE A 62 5.77 11.14 -16.55
CA ILE A 62 6.82 10.14 -16.77
C ILE A 62 6.25 8.74 -16.54
N TRP A 63 6.62 7.81 -17.39
CA TRP A 63 6.23 6.42 -17.30
C TRP A 63 7.44 5.50 -17.28
N PHE A 64 7.37 4.48 -16.45
CA PHE A 64 8.33 3.40 -16.36
C PHE A 64 7.64 2.06 -16.56
N TYR A 65 8.39 1.04 -16.95
CA TYR A 65 7.86 -0.32 -17.08
C TYR A 65 8.82 -1.38 -16.54
N LEU A 66 8.23 -2.50 -16.14
CA LEU A 66 8.87 -3.73 -15.73
C LEU A 66 8.18 -4.89 -16.45
N GLU A 67 8.94 -5.83 -16.99
CA GLU A 67 8.43 -7.05 -17.61
C GLU A 67 8.93 -8.28 -16.86
N SER A 68 8.18 -9.38 -16.97
CA SER A 68 8.63 -10.68 -16.48
C SER A 68 9.92 -11.09 -17.15
N ASP A 69 10.78 -11.74 -16.38
CA ASP A 69 12.03 -12.35 -16.86
C ASP A 69 12.20 -13.78 -16.31
N GLU A 70 13.27 -14.46 -16.70
CA GLU A 70 13.57 -15.82 -16.24
C GLU A 70 13.66 -15.93 -14.70
N ASN A 71 13.98 -14.85 -13.99
CA ASN A 71 14.10 -14.87 -12.53
C ASN A 71 12.74 -14.67 -11.86
N THR A 72 11.92 -13.75 -12.36
CA THR A 72 10.55 -13.54 -11.84
C THR A 72 9.70 -14.80 -12.07
N LEU A 73 9.82 -15.45 -13.24
CA LEU A 73 9.08 -16.67 -13.60
C LEU A 73 9.38 -17.88 -12.70
N LYS A 74 10.52 -17.91 -12.01
CA LYS A 74 10.85 -18.97 -11.04
C LYS A 74 9.94 -18.96 -9.82
N ASN A 75 9.60 -17.76 -9.35
CA ASN A 75 8.82 -17.55 -8.13
C ASN A 75 7.38 -17.07 -8.41
N TYR A 76 7.11 -16.61 -9.63
CA TYR A 76 5.80 -16.14 -10.08
C TYR A 76 5.67 -16.48 -11.56
N PRO A 77 5.18 -17.69 -11.91
CA PRO A 77 5.22 -18.25 -13.26
C PRO A 77 4.11 -17.68 -14.17
N PHE A 78 3.98 -16.38 -14.18
CA PHE A 78 3.08 -15.62 -15.04
C PHE A 78 3.86 -14.54 -15.77
N GLU A 79 3.67 -14.46 -17.08
CA GLU A 79 4.17 -13.33 -17.86
C GLU A 79 3.34 -12.09 -17.53
N PHE A 80 4.02 -10.95 -17.39
CA PHE A 80 3.37 -9.68 -17.10
C PHE A 80 4.18 -8.52 -17.67
N ARG A 81 3.49 -7.41 -17.88
CA ARG A 81 4.11 -6.09 -18.02
C ARG A 81 3.41 -5.14 -17.06
N LEU A 82 4.20 -4.56 -16.16
CA LEU A 82 3.76 -3.54 -15.21
C LEU A 82 4.26 -2.18 -15.67
N GLU A 83 3.37 -1.21 -15.84
CA GLU A 83 3.72 0.17 -16.15
C GLU A 83 3.28 1.09 -15.00
N ILE A 84 4.16 2.02 -14.61
CA ILE A 84 3.92 2.99 -13.57
C ILE A 84 4.11 4.38 -14.14
N GLY A 85 3.08 5.21 -14.06
CA GLY A 85 3.06 6.59 -14.49
C GLY A 85 2.96 7.56 -13.33
N TYR A 86 3.63 8.68 -13.44
CA TYR A 86 3.52 9.82 -12.55
C TYR A 86 3.19 11.05 -13.38
N LYS A 87 2.08 11.71 -13.04
CA LYS A 87 1.65 12.92 -13.74
C LYS A 87 1.39 14.04 -12.76
N LEU A 88 2.03 15.19 -12.99
CA LEU A 88 1.90 16.37 -12.15
C LEU A 88 1.00 17.40 -12.82
N THR A 89 -0.08 17.80 -12.13
CA THR A 89 -1.01 18.83 -12.60
C THR A 89 -1.27 19.82 -11.47
N GLY A 90 -0.67 21.00 -11.54
CA GLY A 90 -0.72 21.99 -10.45
C GLY A 90 -0.07 21.45 -9.17
N ASP A 91 -0.84 21.26 -8.13
CA ASP A 91 -0.43 20.71 -6.83
C ASP A 91 -0.83 19.23 -6.63
N THR A 92 -1.29 18.59 -7.69
CA THR A 92 -1.76 17.20 -7.68
C THR A 92 -0.79 16.30 -8.42
N LEU A 93 -0.33 15.24 -7.74
CA LEU A 93 0.43 14.14 -8.33
C LEU A 93 -0.49 12.92 -8.49
N GLU A 94 -0.75 12.52 -9.73
CA GLU A 94 -1.42 11.27 -10.05
C GLU A 94 -0.37 10.15 -10.15
N VAL A 95 -0.60 9.04 -9.45
CA VAL A 95 0.17 7.79 -9.59
C VAL A 95 -0.70 6.78 -10.32
N LEU A 96 -0.25 6.39 -11.49
CA LEU A 96 -1.03 5.60 -12.45
C LEU A 96 -0.37 4.22 -12.60
N TRP A 97 -1.17 3.16 -12.52
CA TRP A 97 -0.70 1.80 -12.73
C TRP A 97 -1.43 1.15 -13.89
N ARG A 98 -0.68 0.43 -14.71
CA ARG A 98 -1.23 -0.41 -15.77
C ARG A 98 -0.55 -1.77 -15.70
N VAL A 99 -1.34 -2.82 -15.53
CA VAL A 99 -0.89 -4.21 -15.63
C VAL A 99 -1.40 -4.76 -16.96
N ILE A 100 -0.51 -5.36 -17.73
CA ILE A 100 -0.80 -5.97 -19.01
C ILE A 100 -0.48 -7.45 -18.90
N ASN A 101 -1.43 -8.26 -19.33
CA ASN A 101 -1.27 -9.71 -19.44
C ASN A 101 -0.88 -10.04 -20.89
N PRO A 102 0.38 -10.41 -21.17
CA PRO A 102 0.81 -10.78 -22.52
C PRO A 102 0.55 -12.25 -22.87
N ALA A 103 0.10 -13.06 -21.92
CA ALA A 103 -0.14 -14.49 -22.08
C ALA A 103 -1.62 -14.80 -22.40
N ASP A 104 -1.87 -16.06 -22.82
CA ASP A 104 -3.23 -16.56 -23.10
C ASP A 104 -3.96 -17.08 -21.86
N ASP A 105 -3.29 -17.12 -20.70
CA ASP A 105 -3.85 -17.57 -19.42
C ASP A 105 -4.18 -16.38 -18.50
N ILE A 106 -5.04 -16.59 -17.52
CA ILE A 106 -5.39 -15.57 -16.52
C ILE A 106 -4.16 -15.19 -15.68
N LEU A 107 -3.90 -13.89 -15.55
CA LEU A 107 -2.88 -13.32 -14.68
C LEU A 107 -3.48 -12.91 -13.34
N PRO A 108 -3.26 -13.67 -12.24
CA PRO A 108 -3.67 -13.28 -10.90
C PRO A 108 -2.61 -12.37 -10.27
N PHE A 109 -2.98 -11.19 -9.78
CA PHE A 109 -2.05 -10.27 -9.13
C PHE A 109 -2.72 -9.39 -8.10
N SER A 110 -1.94 -8.90 -7.15
CA SER A 110 -2.27 -7.76 -6.31
C SER A 110 -1.34 -6.58 -6.65
N ILE A 111 -1.85 -5.35 -6.54
CA ILE A 111 -1.05 -4.13 -6.75
C ILE A 111 -1.43 -3.05 -5.73
N GLY A 112 -0.43 -2.30 -5.26
CA GLY A 112 -0.66 -1.20 -4.33
C GLY A 112 0.53 -0.25 -4.24
N GLY A 113 0.30 0.91 -3.64
CA GLY A 113 1.34 1.87 -3.29
C GLY A 113 1.58 1.91 -1.78
N HIS A 114 2.80 2.25 -1.40
CA HIS A 114 3.19 2.39 0.00
C HIS A 114 3.89 3.75 0.23
N PRO A 115 3.23 4.88 -0.15
CA PRO A 115 3.83 6.20 0.00
C PRO A 115 3.94 6.57 1.47
N ALA A 116 5.12 7.06 1.86
CA ALA A 116 5.37 7.62 3.18
C ALA A 116 5.46 9.15 3.10
N PHE A 117 4.68 9.82 3.91
CA PHE A 117 4.62 11.28 3.98
C PHE A 117 5.21 11.77 5.28
N VAL A 118 6.00 12.83 5.24
CA VAL A 118 6.56 13.48 6.43
C VAL A 118 5.41 13.92 7.36
N CYS A 119 5.47 13.49 8.61
CA CYS A 119 4.45 13.79 9.62
C CYS A 119 5.12 14.00 10.99
N PRO A 120 5.07 15.23 11.52
CA PRO A 120 4.47 16.47 11.00
C PRO A 120 5.31 17.15 9.90
N PRO A 121 4.68 17.98 9.05
CA PRO A 121 5.41 18.72 8.02
C PRO A 121 6.34 19.75 8.68
N GLY A 122 7.61 19.76 8.21
CA GLY A 122 8.63 20.71 8.70
C GLY A 122 8.94 20.59 10.20
N ASN A 123 8.71 19.44 10.81
CA ASN A 123 8.91 19.21 12.26
C ASN A 123 8.19 20.22 13.15
N SER A 124 7.01 20.66 12.76
CA SER A 124 6.25 21.75 13.37
C SER A 124 5.62 21.40 14.73
N CYS A 125 5.49 20.11 15.07
CA CYS A 125 4.95 19.57 16.31
C CYS A 125 5.39 18.12 16.49
N LYS A 126 4.81 17.37 17.43
CA LYS A 126 5.00 15.91 17.50
C LYS A 126 3.99 15.21 16.58
N GLN A 127 4.32 14.02 16.10
CA GLN A 127 3.42 13.21 15.28
C GLN A 127 2.08 12.94 15.99
N GLU A 128 2.12 12.69 17.29
CA GLU A 128 0.95 12.43 18.13
C GLU A 128 0.00 13.65 18.27
N GLU A 129 0.43 14.85 17.85
CA GLU A 129 -0.41 16.03 17.78
C GLU A 129 -1.09 16.20 16.42
N CYS A 130 -0.74 15.36 15.43
CA CYS A 130 -1.29 15.38 14.08
C CYS A 130 -2.58 14.55 13.99
N TYR A 131 -3.33 14.75 12.91
CA TYR A 131 -4.60 14.07 12.68
C TYR A 131 -4.64 13.45 11.29
N LEU A 132 -5.42 12.37 11.19
CA LEU A 132 -5.96 11.86 9.94
C LEU A 132 -7.38 12.38 9.78
N LYS A 133 -7.78 12.74 8.56
CA LYS A 133 -9.15 13.11 8.22
C LYS A 133 -9.66 12.20 7.13
N PHE A 134 -10.82 11.60 7.33
CA PHE A 134 -11.50 10.69 6.40
C PHE A 134 -12.69 11.39 5.74
N ASN A 135 -12.91 11.15 4.45
CA ASN A 135 -14.08 11.65 3.73
C ASN A 135 -15.36 10.88 4.06
N LYS A 136 -15.24 9.59 4.41
CA LYS A 136 -16.31 8.74 4.94
C LYS A 136 -15.81 8.17 6.26
N TYR A 137 -16.61 8.22 7.29
CA TYR A 137 -16.17 7.90 8.64
C TYR A 137 -17.24 7.24 9.51
N ASP A 138 -18.42 6.95 8.97
CA ASP A 138 -19.45 6.23 9.69
C ASP A 138 -19.08 4.74 9.79
N ASN A 139 -18.99 4.23 11.02
CA ASN A 139 -18.73 2.82 11.31
C ASN A 139 -17.39 2.28 10.73
N LEU A 140 -16.32 3.07 10.76
CA LEU A 140 -15.00 2.57 10.38
C LEU A 140 -14.56 1.41 11.28
N ALA A 141 -14.06 0.36 10.66
CA ALA A 141 -13.52 -0.80 11.37
C ALA A 141 -12.25 -1.30 10.67
N SER A 142 -11.18 -1.38 11.44
CA SER A 142 -9.91 -1.95 10.95
C SER A 142 -9.93 -3.46 11.06
N THR A 143 -9.55 -4.17 10.00
CA THR A 143 -9.24 -5.59 10.08
C THR A 143 -8.00 -5.78 10.94
N LYS A 144 -8.07 -6.68 11.90
CA LYS A 144 -6.95 -6.98 12.80
C LYS A 144 -5.87 -7.75 12.06
N ILE A 145 -4.62 -7.36 12.27
CA ILE A 145 -3.45 -8.02 11.73
C ILE A 145 -2.79 -8.84 12.85
N SER A 146 -2.39 -10.08 12.55
CA SER A 146 -1.65 -10.94 13.47
C SER A 146 -0.20 -10.47 13.60
N GLU A 147 0.52 -10.98 14.61
CA GLU A 147 1.96 -10.72 14.79
C GLU A 147 2.80 -11.16 13.56
N ASN A 148 2.29 -12.11 12.78
CA ASN A 148 2.92 -12.57 11.55
C ASN A 148 2.63 -11.66 10.34
N GLY A 149 1.78 -10.64 10.48
CA GLY A 149 1.39 -9.72 9.42
C GLY A 149 0.32 -10.26 8.47
N LEU A 150 -0.54 -11.18 8.96
CA LEU A 150 -1.65 -11.79 8.23
C LEU A 150 -2.99 -11.26 8.75
N THR A 151 -4.04 -11.25 7.95
CA THR A 151 -5.37 -10.81 8.39
C THR A 151 -6.03 -11.84 9.29
N LEU A 152 -6.72 -11.34 10.32
CA LEU A 152 -7.58 -12.13 11.20
C LEU A 152 -9.06 -11.85 10.87
N LYS A 153 -9.94 -12.78 11.25
CA LYS A 153 -11.41 -12.60 11.15
C LYS A 153 -11.95 -11.77 12.32
N GLU A 154 -11.22 -10.74 12.70
CA GLU A 154 -11.55 -9.84 13.80
C GLU A 154 -11.44 -8.40 13.33
N TYR A 155 -12.35 -7.55 13.81
CA TYR A 155 -12.41 -6.14 13.46
C TYR A 155 -12.29 -5.27 14.71
N ILE A 156 -11.52 -4.19 14.60
CA ILE A 156 -11.32 -3.20 15.63
C ILE A 156 -12.11 -1.94 15.24
N PRO A 157 -13.17 -1.57 15.98
CA PRO A 157 -13.88 -0.32 15.70
C PRO A 157 -12.94 0.89 15.80
N ILE A 158 -13.01 1.77 14.80
CA ILE A 158 -12.22 3.00 14.78
C ILE A 158 -13.17 4.20 14.97
N THR A 159 -13.06 4.85 16.11
CA THR A 159 -13.90 6.01 16.43
C THR A 159 -13.29 7.28 15.88
N THR A 160 -14.12 8.11 15.24
CA THR A 160 -13.73 9.43 14.73
C THR A 160 -14.47 10.54 15.42
N GLU A 161 -13.89 11.73 15.48
CA GLU A 161 -14.56 12.97 15.83
C GLU A 161 -14.77 13.81 14.57
N ASN A 162 -15.98 13.80 14.00
CA ASN A 162 -16.28 14.48 12.72
C ASN A 162 -15.32 14.09 11.56
N GLY A 163 -14.96 12.81 11.50
CA GLY A 163 -14.03 12.27 10.50
C GLY A 163 -12.56 12.45 10.85
N TYR A 164 -12.21 13.02 11.99
CA TYR A 164 -10.83 13.15 12.44
C TYR A 164 -10.45 12.06 13.44
N ILE A 165 -9.25 11.53 13.27
CA ILE A 165 -8.58 10.62 14.21
C ILE A 165 -7.23 11.23 14.58
N ASN A 166 -6.94 11.35 15.87
CA ASN A 166 -5.59 11.72 16.32
C ASN A 166 -4.62 10.56 16.07
N ILE A 167 -3.41 10.83 15.61
CA ILE A 167 -2.33 9.85 15.44
C ILE A 167 -1.71 9.56 16.82
N THR A 168 -2.47 8.88 17.69
CA THR A 168 -2.00 8.51 19.02
C THR A 168 -1.09 7.30 19.01
N LYS A 169 -0.39 7.08 20.13
CA LYS A 169 0.41 5.86 20.29
C LYS A 169 -0.45 4.61 20.20
N GLU A 170 -1.67 4.63 20.74
CA GLU A 170 -2.60 3.49 20.68
C GLU A 170 -2.97 3.15 19.22
N LEU A 171 -3.14 4.15 18.35
CA LEU A 171 -3.37 3.93 16.92
C LEU A 171 -2.14 3.31 16.26
N ILE A 172 -0.95 3.83 16.58
CA ILE A 172 0.32 3.35 16.04
C ILE A 172 0.63 1.92 16.53
N ASP A 173 0.28 1.58 17.77
CA ASP A 173 0.51 0.26 18.35
C ASP A 173 -0.37 -0.84 17.72
N LEU A 174 -1.40 -0.47 16.94
CA LEU A 174 -2.11 -1.42 16.06
C LEU A 174 -1.21 -1.95 14.93
N GLN A 175 -0.02 -1.40 14.74
CA GLN A 175 0.96 -1.66 13.69
C GLN A 175 0.45 -1.27 12.31
N THR A 176 -0.56 -1.95 11.79
CA THR A 176 -1.23 -1.61 10.53
C THR A 176 -2.73 -1.45 10.80
N VAL A 177 -3.26 -0.28 10.50
CA VAL A 177 -4.71 -0.04 10.48
C VAL A 177 -5.20 -0.30 9.06
N LEU A 178 -6.07 -1.28 8.88
CA LEU A 178 -6.46 -1.81 7.58
C LEU A 178 -7.97 -1.70 7.35
N PHE A 179 -8.38 -0.89 6.40
CA PHE A 179 -9.77 -0.72 6.00
C PHE A 179 -10.06 -1.43 4.69
N GLU A 180 -11.00 -2.37 4.71
CA GLU A 180 -11.45 -3.16 3.57
C GLU A 180 -12.77 -2.62 3.00
N ASN A 181 -13.12 -3.11 1.79
CA ASN A 181 -14.43 -2.88 1.16
C ASN A 181 -14.76 -1.41 0.89
N GLY A 182 -13.75 -0.56 0.63
CA GLY A 182 -13.97 0.83 0.25
C GLY A 182 -14.63 1.67 1.33
N GLN A 183 -14.34 1.43 2.60
CA GLN A 183 -14.88 2.18 3.74
C GLN A 183 -14.63 3.68 3.62
N CYS A 184 -13.52 4.07 2.98
CA CYS A 184 -13.22 5.46 2.61
C CYS A 184 -12.56 5.48 1.23
N SER A 185 -12.48 6.65 0.61
CA SER A 185 -11.83 6.88 -0.69
C SER A 185 -10.92 8.11 -0.69
N GLU A 186 -10.77 8.76 0.46
CA GLU A 186 -9.89 9.90 0.66
C GLU A 186 -9.47 9.98 2.13
N ILE A 187 -8.17 10.16 2.35
CA ILE A 187 -7.59 10.37 3.68
C ILE A 187 -6.60 11.51 3.59
N SER A 188 -6.72 12.47 4.51
CA SER A 188 -5.77 13.58 4.62
C SER A 188 -4.92 13.46 5.88
N LEU A 189 -3.61 13.75 5.75
CA LEU A 189 -2.77 14.10 6.89
C LEU A 189 -2.98 15.57 7.25
N CYS A 190 -3.25 15.83 8.51
CA CYS A 190 -3.55 17.16 9.02
C CYS A 190 -2.56 17.56 10.13
N THR A 191 -2.26 18.86 10.20
CA THR A 191 -1.50 19.45 11.30
C THR A 191 -2.26 19.36 12.63
N LYS A 192 -1.62 19.77 13.74
CA LYS A 192 -2.26 19.87 15.06
C LYS A 192 -3.51 20.79 15.09
N ASP A 193 -3.61 21.73 14.16
CA ASP A 193 -4.76 22.63 14.02
C ASP A 193 -5.84 22.05 13.10
N LYS A 194 -5.79 20.75 12.82
CA LYS A 194 -6.70 20.02 11.92
C LYS A 194 -6.72 20.57 10.49
N LYS A 195 -5.62 21.21 10.02
CA LYS A 195 -5.48 21.71 8.64
C LYS A 195 -4.84 20.63 7.77
N PRO A 196 -5.51 20.15 6.70
CA PRO A 196 -4.92 19.20 5.77
C PRO A 196 -3.70 19.80 5.05
N TYR A 197 -2.65 19.00 4.85
CA TYR A 197 -1.47 19.39 4.11
C TYR A 197 -1.07 18.36 3.03
N ILE A 198 -1.50 17.11 3.17
CA ILE A 198 -1.46 16.06 2.14
C ILE A 198 -2.82 15.37 2.15
N THR A 199 -3.37 15.16 0.98
CA THR A 199 -4.60 14.38 0.78
C THR A 199 -4.33 13.29 -0.24
N VAL A 200 -4.64 12.05 0.09
CA VAL A 200 -4.57 10.89 -0.81
C VAL A 200 -5.97 10.46 -1.15
N SER A 201 -6.33 10.58 -2.44
CA SER A 201 -7.61 10.11 -2.98
C SER A 201 -7.37 8.84 -3.79
N PHE A 202 -8.26 7.87 -3.69
CA PHE A 202 -8.12 6.54 -4.30
C PHE A 202 -9.49 5.88 -4.50
N ASP A 203 -9.55 4.91 -5.42
CA ASP A 203 -10.68 4.02 -5.64
C ASP A 203 -10.38 2.56 -5.21
N ALA A 204 -9.24 2.36 -4.57
CA ALA A 204 -8.82 1.05 -4.09
C ALA A 204 -9.80 0.45 -3.08
N PRO A 205 -10.11 -0.86 -3.14
CA PRO A 205 -11.02 -1.53 -2.21
C PRO A 205 -10.45 -1.66 -0.79
N VAL A 206 -9.13 -1.53 -0.64
CA VAL A 206 -8.42 -1.64 0.63
C VAL A 206 -7.49 -0.44 0.79
N VAL A 207 -7.39 0.09 1.99
CA VAL A 207 -6.36 1.08 2.33
C VAL A 207 -5.72 0.71 3.67
N ALA A 208 -4.38 0.74 3.71
CA ALA A 208 -3.62 0.55 4.93
C ALA A 208 -3.02 1.86 5.43
N LEU A 209 -2.93 2.00 6.73
CA LEU A 209 -2.26 3.09 7.42
C LEU A 209 -1.13 2.51 8.27
N TRP A 210 0.08 3.07 8.13
CA TRP A 210 1.23 2.51 8.80
C TRP A 210 2.30 3.56 9.14
N THR A 211 2.95 3.33 10.27
CA THR A 211 4.24 3.91 10.67
C THR A 211 4.93 2.93 11.61
N PRO A 212 6.27 2.87 11.68
CA PRO A 212 6.94 1.99 12.62
C PRO A 212 6.57 2.31 14.07
N SER A 213 6.00 1.35 14.79
CA SER A 213 5.48 1.55 16.15
C SER A 213 6.57 1.70 17.23
N ASP A 214 7.78 1.22 16.95
CA ASP A 214 8.92 1.13 17.88
C ASP A 214 9.96 2.26 17.69
N LYS A 215 9.82 3.12 16.66
CA LYS A 215 10.89 4.02 16.23
C LYS A 215 10.58 5.51 16.33
N ASN A 216 9.35 5.91 16.67
CA ASN A 216 8.90 7.31 16.60
C ASN A 216 9.28 7.95 15.25
N ALA A 217 8.98 7.27 14.17
CA ALA A 217 9.37 7.68 12.82
C ALA A 217 8.60 8.95 12.40
N PRO A 218 9.28 9.98 11.85
CA PRO A 218 8.63 11.24 11.50
C PRO A 218 7.92 11.17 10.14
N PHE A 219 7.19 10.09 9.88
CA PHE A 219 6.38 9.89 8.68
C PHE A 219 5.18 9.01 8.97
N PHE A 220 4.21 9.07 8.07
CA PHE A 220 3.00 8.23 8.10
C PHE A 220 2.65 7.79 6.68
N CYS A 221 2.31 6.51 6.52
CA CYS A 221 1.93 5.94 5.24
C CYS A 221 0.41 5.91 5.09
N ILE A 222 -0.07 6.24 3.91
CA ILE A 222 -1.47 6.05 3.47
C ILE A 222 -1.40 5.24 2.19
N GLU A 223 -1.80 3.99 2.24
CA GLU A 223 -1.46 2.96 1.26
C GLU A 223 -2.69 2.40 0.55
N PRO A 224 -3.07 2.91 -0.63
CA PRO A 224 -4.13 2.30 -1.43
C PRO A 224 -3.70 0.94 -1.99
N TRP A 225 -4.56 -0.10 -1.81
CA TRP A 225 -4.28 -1.47 -2.19
C TRP A 225 -5.42 -2.09 -3.02
N TYR A 226 -5.06 -2.70 -4.14
CA TYR A 226 -5.88 -3.63 -4.93
C TYR A 226 -5.37 -5.04 -4.67
N GLY A 227 -5.72 -5.56 -3.51
CA GLY A 227 -5.24 -6.80 -2.92
C GLY A 227 -5.12 -6.66 -1.41
N ILE A 228 -4.70 -7.74 -0.74
CA ILE A 228 -4.51 -7.77 0.72
C ILE A 228 -3.49 -8.85 1.08
N CYS A 229 -2.90 -8.79 2.29
CA CYS A 229 -2.13 -9.91 2.84
C CYS A 229 -3.06 -11.13 3.08
N ASP A 230 -2.48 -12.33 3.09
CA ASP A 230 -3.28 -13.54 3.31
C ASP A 230 -4.02 -13.53 4.64
N PRO A 231 -5.20 -14.16 4.70
CA PRO A 231 -5.77 -14.59 5.96
C PRO A 231 -4.86 -15.59 6.68
N GLU A 232 -4.81 -15.53 8.00
CA GLU A 232 -4.04 -16.50 8.78
C GLU A 232 -4.49 -17.93 8.49
N GLY A 233 -3.54 -18.80 8.17
CA GLY A 233 -3.82 -20.19 7.80
C GLY A 233 -4.33 -20.38 6.36
N TYR A 234 -4.29 -19.36 5.51
CA TYR A 234 -4.68 -19.50 4.10
C TYR A 234 -3.73 -20.48 3.37
N THR A 235 -4.33 -21.46 2.69
CA THR A 235 -3.62 -22.50 1.89
C THR A 235 -4.25 -22.69 0.51
N GLY A 236 -5.15 -21.77 0.13
CA GLY A 236 -5.83 -21.84 -1.16
C GLY A 236 -4.95 -21.41 -2.34
N ASP A 237 -5.50 -21.59 -3.54
CA ASP A 237 -4.87 -21.13 -4.79
C ASP A 237 -4.79 -19.61 -4.83
N ILE A 238 -3.76 -19.06 -5.49
CA ILE A 238 -3.55 -17.61 -5.67
C ILE A 238 -4.80 -16.92 -6.24
N LYS A 239 -5.51 -17.55 -7.17
CA LYS A 239 -6.71 -17.01 -7.82
C LYS A 239 -7.89 -16.84 -6.87
N ASN A 240 -7.85 -17.50 -5.71
CA ASN A 240 -8.92 -17.46 -4.69
C ASN A 240 -8.56 -16.60 -3.48
N ARG A 241 -7.44 -15.87 -3.51
CA ARG A 241 -7.07 -14.93 -2.45
C ARG A 241 -8.09 -13.79 -2.36
N PRO A 242 -8.38 -13.26 -1.16
CA PRO A 242 -9.24 -12.09 -1.04
C PRO A 242 -8.68 -10.90 -1.84
N PHE A 243 -9.55 -10.16 -2.51
CA PHE A 243 -9.21 -8.98 -3.31
C PHE A 243 -8.17 -9.22 -4.42
N GLU A 244 -7.90 -10.46 -4.83
CA GLU A 244 -6.99 -10.75 -5.92
C GLU A 244 -7.56 -10.29 -7.26
N ASN A 245 -6.74 -9.64 -8.08
CA ASN A 245 -7.13 -9.25 -9.44
C ASN A 245 -6.88 -10.43 -10.39
N LEU A 246 -7.85 -10.72 -11.25
CA LEU A 246 -7.76 -11.77 -12.26
C LEU A 246 -7.88 -11.14 -13.65
N LEU A 247 -6.73 -10.81 -14.23
CA LEU A 247 -6.67 -10.16 -15.55
C LEU A 247 -6.75 -11.19 -16.66
N GLN A 248 -7.78 -11.07 -17.49
CA GLN A 248 -7.95 -11.92 -18.68
C GLN A 248 -6.87 -11.61 -19.73
N PRO A 249 -6.61 -12.54 -20.66
CA PRO A 249 -5.74 -12.34 -21.82
C PRO A 249 -6.12 -11.13 -22.66
#